data_b0e3099328f1733991c1e36747ff1a8d
#
_entry.id   b0e3099328f1733991c1e36747ff1a8d
#
_cell.length_a   1.000
_cell.length_b   1.000
_cell.length_c   1.000
_cell.angle_alpha   90.00
_cell.angle_beta   90.00
_cell.angle_gamma   90.00
#
_symmetry.space_group_name_H-M   'P 1'
#
loop_
_entity.id
_entity.type
_entity.pdbx_description
1 polymer ?
#
loop_
_entity_poly.entity_id
_entity_poly.type
_entity_poly.pdbx_seq_one_letter_code
_entity_poly.pdbx_strand_id
1 'polypeptide(L)'
;MLMTVDELRKYITTEEENQVLEAKLQALELSIRAYTNNNFQCRAFRAVAVAMADGSKLLAKEPIPFRPGDTLQISESELMPGCLVTVEQVTGGTVTVKEALYDESGVVLTKVQYPADVKMGVVNLMKWELNNREKVGVASESLSRHTVTYFDMSKENSAMGFPVALLGFLKPYKKARFGGGIRV
;
A
#
# COMPACT_ATOMS: atom_id res chain seq x y z
N MET A 1 -5.02 1.93 -2.29
CA MET A 1 -4.62 2.37 -0.92
C MET A 1 -5.01 1.31 0.09
N LEU A 2 -4.16 1.01 1.05
CA LEU A 2 -4.40 0.05 2.13
C LEU A 2 -5.63 0.41 2.97
N MET A 3 -5.70 1.67 3.39
CA MET A 3 -6.83 2.29 4.10
C MET A 3 -6.74 3.81 3.97
N THR A 4 -7.85 4.49 4.21
CA THR A 4 -7.88 5.95 4.28
C THR A 4 -7.38 6.45 5.64
N VAL A 5 -6.99 7.73 5.72
CA VAL A 5 -6.62 8.36 7.01
C VAL A 5 -7.81 8.36 7.97
N ASP A 6 -9.03 8.58 7.46
CA ASP A 6 -10.25 8.54 8.29
C ASP A 6 -10.52 7.12 8.85
N GLU A 7 -10.23 6.08 8.06
CA GLU A 7 -10.30 4.69 8.55
C GLU A 7 -9.25 4.44 9.63
N LEU A 8 -8.01 4.91 9.42
CA LEU A 8 -6.92 4.79 10.40
C LEU A 8 -7.25 5.48 11.72
N ARG A 9 -7.79 6.71 11.68
CA ARG A 9 -8.15 7.51 12.87
C ARG A 9 -9.23 6.88 13.73
N LYS A 10 -9.99 5.89 13.25
CA LYS A 10 -10.90 5.09 14.08
C LYS A 10 -10.17 4.18 15.08
N TYR A 11 -8.91 3.88 14.82
CA TYR A 11 -8.10 2.94 15.61
C TYR A 11 -6.93 3.61 16.33
N ILE A 12 -6.52 4.80 15.90
CA ILE A 12 -5.34 5.51 16.40
C ILE A 12 -5.70 6.98 16.68
N THR A 13 -5.37 7.42 17.88
CA THR A 13 -5.41 8.86 18.23
C THR A 13 -4.00 9.42 18.04
N THR A 14 -3.85 10.45 17.20
CA THR A 14 -2.57 11.10 16.92
C THR A 14 -2.82 12.56 16.50
N GLU A 15 -1.87 13.43 16.81
CA GLU A 15 -1.86 14.83 16.39
C GLU A 15 -1.19 15.04 15.03
N GLU A 16 -0.64 13.98 14.45
CA GLU A 16 -0.01 14.05 13.13
C GLU A 16 -0.98 14.55 12.05
N GLU A 17 -0.48 15.37 11.15
CA GLU A 17 -1.27 15.91 10.04
C GLU A 17 -1.72 14.80 9.07
N ASN A 18 -2.90 14.97 8.49
CA ASN A 18 -3.47 14.00 7.55
C ASN A 18 -2.54 13.71 6.37
N GLN A 19 -1.87 14.73 5.84
CA GLN A 19 -0.96 14.59 4.72
C GLN A 19 0.24 13.70 5.07
N VAL A 20 0.78 13.83 6.30
CA VAL A 20 1.88 12.99 6.80
C VAL A 20 1.42 11.54 6.98
N LEU A 21 0.22 11.33 7.55
CA LEU A 21 -0.35 10.00 7.72
C LEU A 21 -0.61 9.33 6.36
N GLU A 22 -1.09 10.09 5.38
CA GLU A 22 -1.33 9.57 4.03
C GLU A 22 -0.02 9.12 3.36
N ALA A 23 1.04 9.95 3.46
CA ALA A 23 2.36 9.60 2.94
C ALA A 23 2.94 8.35 3.62
N LYS A 24 2.81 8.23 4.96
CA LYS A 24 3.22 7.04 5.71
C LYS A 24 2.45 5.79 5.28
N LEU A 25 1.12 5.88 5.09
CA LEU A 25 0.30 4.76 4.61
C LEU A 25 0.67 4.33 3.19
N GLN A 26 0.95 5.27 2.29
CA GLN A 26 1.42 4.97 0.93
C GLN A 26 2.78 4.26 0.95
N ALA A 27 3.72 4.74 1.77
CA ALA A 27 5.03 4.12 1.93
C ALA A 27 4.93 2.69 2.48
N LEU A 28 4.05 2.46 3.47
CA LEU A 28 3.77 1.12 4.01
C LEU A 28 3.15 0.20 2.95
N GLU A 29 2.22 0.71 2.14
CA GLU A 29 1.60 -0.06 1.05
C GLU A 29 2.65 -0.61 0.09
N LEU A 30 3.55 0.26 -0.39
CA LEU A 30 4.63 -0.12 -1.29
C LEU A 30 5.59 -1.13 -0.63
N SER A 31 5.96 -0.88 0.62
CA SER A 31 6.85 -1.75 1.39
C SER A 31 6.25 -3.14 1.62
N ILE A 32 4.96 -3.24 1.98
CA ILE A 32 4.25 -4.50 2.16
C ILE A 32 4.17 -5.29 0.85
N ARG A 33 3.86 -4.62 -0.27
CA ARG A 33 3.82 -5.25 -1.60
C ARG A 33 5.18 -5.79 -1.99
N ALA A 34 6.25 -5.01 -1.79
CA ALA A 34 7.61 -5.43 -2.06
C ALA A 34 8.06 -6.59 -1.16
N TYR A 35 7.77 -6.53 0.14
CA TYR A 35 8.14 -7.55 1.11
C TYR A 35 7.44 -8.88 0.90
N THR A 36 6.17 -8.83 0.52
CA THR A 36 5.35 -10.03 0.26
C THR A 36 5.48 -10.52 -1.17
N ASN A 37 6.09 -9.76 -2.08
CA ASN A 37 6.06 -10.01 -3.52
C ASN A 37 4.62 -10.24 -4.02
N ASN A 38 3.67 -9.49 -3.45
CA ASN A 38 2.25 -9.67 -3.71
C ASN A 38 1.58 -8.32 -3.95
N ASN A 39 0.97 -8.17 -5.09
CA ASN A 39 0.27 -6.95 -5.47
C ASN A 39 -1.17 -6.89 -4.94
N PHE A 40 -1.62 -7.92 -4.21
CA PHE A 40 -2.99 -8.03 -3.66
C PHE A 40 -4.08 -7.79 -4.70
N GLN A 41 -3.82 -8.22 -5.93
CA GLN A 41 -4.76 -8.11 -7.04
C GLN A 41 -5.91 -9.10 -6.90
N CYS A 42 -7.14 -8.61 -6.97
CA CYS A 42 -8.34 -9.44 -7.09
C CYS A 42 -8.65 -9.67 -8.57
N ARG A 43 -8.20 -10.79 -9.12
CA ARG A 43 -8.32 -11.11 -10.55
C ARG A 43 -9.77 -11.27 -11.03
N ALA A 44 -10.72 -11.45 -10.13
CA ALA A 44 -12.14 -11.47 -10.46
C ALA A 44 -12.67 -10.10 -10.91
N PHE A 45 -11.98 -9.01 -10.54
CA PHE A 45 -12.35 -7.64 -10.88
C PHE A 45 -11.28 -7.03 -11.79
N ARG A 46 -11.41 -7.27 -13.08
CA ARG A 46 -10.53 -6.80 -14.13
C ARG A 46 -11.31 -6.17 -15.28
N ALA A 47 -10.69 -5.19 -15.93
CA ALA A 47 -11.19 -4.61 -17.18
C ALA A 47 -10.02 -4.19 -18.06
N VAL A 48 -10.21 -4.25 -19.39
CA VAL A 48 -9.31 -3.63 -20.35
C VAL A 48 -9.84 -2.24 -20.63
N ALA A 49 -8.97 -1.24 -20.67
CA ALA A 49 -9.35 0.15 -20.82
C ALA A 49 -8.42 0.90 -21.78
N VAL A 50 -8.90 2.06 -22.20
CA VAL A 50 -8.09 3.13 -22.81
C VAL A 50 -7.90 4.20 -21.73
N ALA A 51 -6.66 4.50 -21.39
CA ALA A 51 -6.31 5.58 -20.48
C ALA A 51 -6.25 6.89 -21.25
N MET A 52 -6.80 7.95 -20.67
CA MET A 52 -6.82 9.31 -21.21
C MET A 52 -6.26 10.26 -20.16
N ALA A 53 -5.26 11.05 -20.54
CA ALA A 53 -4.68 12.09 -19.70
C ALA A 53 -5.71 13.19 -19.39
N ASP A 54 -6.53 13.53 -20.39
CA ASP A 54 -7.58 14.54 -20.22
C ASP A 54 -8.65 14.08 -19.23
N GLY A 55 -8.68 14.74 -18.07
CA GLY A 55 -9.59 14.46 -16.97
C GLY A 55 -9.34 13.13 -16.26
N SER A 56 -8.14 12.56 -16.39
CA SER A 56 -7.74 11.30 -15.69
C SER A 56 -8.79 10.19 -15.83
N LYS A 57 -9.13 9.86 -17.06
CA LYS A 57 -10.22 8.92 -17.39
C LYS A 57 -9.69 7.60 -17.90
N LEU A 58 -10.39 6.53 -17.55
CA LEU A 58 -10.17 5.18 -18.04
C LEU A 58 -11.46 4.69 -18.70
N LEU A 59 -11.42 4.55 -20.01
CA LEU A 59 -12.59 4.09 -20.78
C LEU A 59 -12.56 2.57 -20.90
N ALA A 60 -13.52 1.90 -20.29
CA ALA A 60 -13.63 0.44 -20.31
C ALA A 60 -15.00 -0.01 -20.82
N LYS A 61 -15.04 -1.25 -21.32
CA LYS A 61 -16.31 -1.85 -21.75
C LYS A 61 -17.15 -2.26 -20.53
N GLU A 62 -18.42 -1.94 -20.56
CA GLU A 62 -19.38 -2.39 -19.53
C GLU A 62 -19.64 -3.90 -19.57
N PRO A 63 -19.96 -4.51 -18.42
CA PRO A 63 -20.10 -3.91 -17.09
C PRO A 63 -18.75 -3.63 -16.42
N ILE A 64 -18.64 -2.45 -15.77
CA ILE A 64 -17.43 -2.07 -15.03
C ILE A 64 -17.53 -2.62 -13.60
N PRO A 65 -16.57 -3.47 -13.16
CA PRO A 65 -16.63 -4.11 -11.85
C PRO A 65 -16.04 -3.24 -10.71
N PHE A 66 -15.89 -1.93 -10.92
CA PHE A 66 -15.25 -1.01 -9.97
C PHE A 66 -16.26 -0.05 -9.36
N ARG A 67 -15.91 0.51 -8.19
CA ARG A 67 -16.71 1.47 -7.43
C ARG A 67 -15.84 2.65 -6.99
N PRO A 68 -16.43 3.82 -6.73
CA PRO A 68 -15.72 4.94 -6.08
C PRO A 68 -15.03 4.48 -4.79
N GLY A 69 -13.78 4.92 -4.59
CA GLY A 69 -12.92 4.51 -3.48
C GLY A 69 -12.11 3.23 -3.72
N ASP A 70 -12.38 2.48 -4.78
CA ASP A 70 -11.54 1.32 -5.13
C ASP A 70 -10.15 1.76 -5.57
N THR A 71 -9.15 0.97 -5.22
CA THR A 71 -7.79 1.11 -5.76
C THR A 71 -7.61 0.12 -6.90
N LEU A 72 -7.17 0.62 -8.04
CA LEU A 72 -6.86 -0.18 -9.21
C LEU A 72 -5.35 -0.17 -9.46
N GLN A 73 -4.84 -1.28 -9.94
CA GLN A 73 -3.50 -1.36 -10.50
C GLN A 73 -3.61 -1.41 -12.02
N ILE A 74 -2.86 -0.51 -12.67
CA ILE A 74 -2.66 -0.50 -14.11
C ILE A 74 -1.55 -1.51 -14.43
N SER A 75 -1.82 -2.42 -15.34
CA SER A 75 -0.85 -3.40 -15.88
C SER A 75 -0.96 -3.48 -17.38
N GLU A 76 -0.02 -4.13 -18.03
CA GLU A 76 0.09 -4.17 -19.49
C GLU A 76 0.15 -2.76 -20.09
N SER A 77 0.92 -1.87 -19.44
CA SER A 77 1.13 -0.48 -19.79
C SER A 77 2.63 -0.23 -19.96
N GLU A 78 3.00 0.50 -20.98
CA GLU A 78 4.40 0.94 -21.22
C GLU A 78 4.70 2.22 -20.43
N LEU A 79 3.71 3.11 -20.30
CA LEU A 79 3.88 4.43 -19.67
C LEU A 79 3.61 4.41 -18.16
N MET A 80 2.73 3.50 -17.70
CA MET A 80 2.26 3.43 -16.30
C MET A 80 2.35 2.02 -15.72
N PRO A 81 3.47 1.27 -15.90
CA PRO A 81 3.55 -0.12 -15.48
C PRO A 81 3.45 -0.26 -13.97
N GLY A 82 2.40 -0.93 -13.49
CA GLY A 82 2.20 -1.20 -12.07
C GLY A 82 1.67 -0.04 -11.24
N CYS A 83 1.36 1.11 -11.85
CA CYS A 83 0.81 2.27 -11.16
C CYS A 83 -0.49 1.93 -10.43
N LEU A 84 -0.66 2.54 -9.26
CA LEU A 84 -1.89 2.48 -8.47
C LEU A 84 -2.69 3.76 -8.68
N VAL A 85 -3.99 3.59 -8.94
CA VAL A 85 -4.91 4.71 -9.10
C VAL A 85 -6.15 4.49 -8.24
N THR A 86 -6.74 5.58 -7.76
CA THR A 86 -7.92 5.57 -6.91
C THR A 86 -9.13 6.03 -7.70
N VAL A 87 -10.17 5.22 -7.74
CA VAL A 87 -11.42 5.55 -8.44
C VAL A 87 -12.13 6.67 -7.70
N GLU A 88 -12.42 7.77 -8.38
CA GLU A 88 -13.27 8.85 -7.88
C GLU A 88 -14.74 8.64 -8.28
N GLN A 89 -14.96 8.34 -9.54
CA GLN A 89 -16.30 8.20 -10.09
C GLN A 89 -16.34 7.12 -11.16
N VAL A 90 -17.49 6.48 -11.28
CA VAL A 90 -17.80 5.55 -12.38
C VAL A 90 -19.11 6.00 -13.00
N THR A 91 -19.09 6.30 -14.29
CA THR A 91 -20.27 6.76 -15.03
C THR A 91 -20.28 6.10 -16.42
N GLY A 92 -21.22 5.19 -16.65
CA GLY A 92 -21.23 4.38 -17.85
C GLY A 92 -19.90 3.63 -18.03
N GLY A 93 -19.35 3.60 -19.23
CA GLY A 93 -18.06 3.00 -19.55
C GLY A 93 -16.82 3.79 -19.08
N THR A 94 -16.99 4.85 -18.28
CA THR A 94 -15.89 5.74 -17.86
C THR A 94 -15.61 5.62 -16.37
N VAL A 95 -14.33 5.41 -16.02
CA VAL A 95 -13.82 5.45 -14.65
C VAL A 95 -12.91 6.68 -14.53
N THR A 96 -13.28 7.64 -13.70
CA THR A 96 -12.44 8.79 -13.36
C THR A 96 -11.61 8.45 -12.15
N VAL A 97 -10.32 8.79 -12.18
CA VAL A 97 -9.37 8.51 -11.10
C VAL A 97 -8.70 9.80 -10.61
N LYS A 98 -8.15 9.75 -9.40
CA LYS A 98 -7.49 10.91 -8.75
C LYS A 98 -6.14 11.24 -9.35
N GLU A 99 -5.41 10.20 -9.73
CA GLU A 99 -4.03 10.31 -10.20
C GLU A 99 -4.00 10.71 -11.68
N ALA A 100 -2.97 11.47 -12.06
CA ALA A 100 -2.75 11.82 -13.46
C ALA A 100 -2.42 10.58 -14.28
N LEU A 101 -2.97 10.53 -15.49
CA LEU A 101 -2.76 9.44 -16.45
C LEU A 101 -1.99 9.96 -17.68
N TYR A 102 -1.50 9.00 -18.46
CA TYR A 102 -1.01 9.21 -19.83
C TYR A 102 -1.95 8.55 -20.82
N ASP A 103 -2.01 9.07 -22.03
CA ASP A 103 -2.81 8.50 -23.11
C ASP A 103 -2.21 7.16 -23.54
N GLU A 104 -2.95 6.08 -23.32
CA GLU A 104 -2.50 4.73 -23.66
C GLU A 104 -3.69 3.80 -23.88
N SER A 105 -3.60 2.92 -24.87
CA SER A 105 -4.64 1.95 -25.18
C SER A 105 -4.27 0.54 -24.73
N GLY A 106 -5.27 -0.25 -24.36
CA GLY A 106 -5.09 -1.66 -24.03
C GLY A 106 -4.55 -1.92 -22.64
N VAL A 107 -4.54 -0.92 -21.75
CA VAL A 107 -4.14 -1.10 -20.36
C VAL A 107 -5.09 -2.03 -19.61
N VAL A 108 -4.56 -2.86 -18.73
CA VAL A 108 -5.36 -3.78 -17.91
C VAL A 108 -5.51 -3.21 -16.50
N LEU A 109 -6.75 -2.96 -16.10
CA LEU A 109 -7.11 -2.52 -14.77
C LEU A 109 -7.44 -3.73 -13.90
N THR A 110 -6.82 -3.83 -12.74
CA THR A 110 -7.13 -4.88 -11.76
C THR A 110 -7.36 -4.26 -10.40
N LYS A 111 -8.50 -4.57 -9.76
CA LYS A 111 -8.78 -4.11 -8.40
C LYS A 111 -7.76 -4.66 -7.41
N VAL A 112 -7.21 -3.79 -6.56
CA VAL A 112 -6.36 -4.15 -5.43
C VAL A 112 -7.23 -4.24 -4.19
N GLN A 113 -7.15 -5.38 -3.48
CA GLN A 113 -7.93 -5.62 -2.29
C GLN A 113 -7.08 -6.24 -1.19
N TYR A 114 -6.94 -5.51 -0.09
CA TYR A 114 -6.22 -5.99 1.09
C TYR A 114 -7.15 -6.75 2.04
N PRO A 115 -6.76 -7.95 2.51
CA PRO A 115 -7.47 -8.68 3.55
C PRO A 115 -7.56 -7.89 4.86
N ALA A 116 -8.57 -8.18 5.67
CA ALA A 116 -8.82 -7.46 6.91
C ALA A 116 -7.69 -7.59 7.93
N ASP A 117 -7.04 -8.74 8.01
CA ASP A 117 -5.87 -8.98 8.88
C ASP A 117 -4.66 -8.16 8.45
N VAL A 118 -4.45 -7.96 7.12
CA VAL A 118 -3.42 -7.06 6.61
C VAL A 118 -3.71 -5.61 7.01
N LYS A 119 -4.95 -5.17 6.87
CA LYS A 119 -5.36 -3.82 7.31
C LYS A 119 -5.12 -3.61 8.81
N MET A 120 -5.52 -4.57 9.65
CA MET A 120 -5.28 -4.49 11.08
C MET A 120 -3.80 -4.57 11.46
N GLY A 121 -3.03 -5.37 10.73
CA GLY A 121 -1.57 -5.37 10.85
C GLY A 121 -0.95 -4.01 10.57
N VAL A 122 -1.42 -3.31 9.53
CA VAL A 122 -0.99 -1.94 9.21
C VAL A 122 -1.32 -0.96 10.34
N VAL A 123 -2.49 -1.06 10.95
CA VAL A 123 -2.83 -0.26 12.14
C VAL A 123 -1.79 -0.45 13.26
N ASN A 124 -1.37 -1.70 13.51
CA ASN A 124 -0.34 -1.98 14.52
C ASN A 124 1.05 -1.45 14.12
N LEU A 125 1.42 -1.54 12.84
CA LEU A 125 2.65 -0.94 12.34
C LEU A 125 2.62 0.58 12.48
N MET A 126 1.51 1.23 12.16
CA MET A 126 1.35 2.68 12.33
C MET A 126 1.41 3.10 13.81
N LYS A 127 0.79 2.34 14.72
CA LYS A 127 0.93 2.58 16.18
C LYS A 127 2.38 2.50 16.62
N TRP A 128 3.11 1.49 16.15
CA TRP A 128 4.51 1.34 16.47
C TRP A 128 5.35 2.49 15.88
N GLU A 129 5.10 2.85 14.62
CA GLU A 129 5.76 3.94 13.91
C GLU A 129 5.64 5.28 14.68
N LEU A 130 4.43 5.64 15.07
CA LEU A 130 4.14 6.90 15.74
C LEU A 130 4.72 6.97 17.17
N ASN A 131 4.85 5.82 17.84
CA ASN A 131 5.28 5.79 19.24
C ASN A 131 6.78 5.50 19.43
N ASN A 132 7.43 4.87 18.45
CA ASN A 132 8.77 4.30 18.64
C ASN A 132 9.80 4.73 17.59
N ARG A 133 9.40 5.36 16.49
CA ARG A 133 10.34 5.69 15.40
C ARG A 133 11.48 6.60 15.87
N GLU A 134 11.19 7.59 16.69
CA GLU A 134 12.19 8.52 17.23
C GLU A 134 13.21 7.85 18.16
N LYS A 135 12.85 6.67 18.69
CA LYS A 135 13.71 5.90 19.62
C LYS A 135 14.55 4.83 18.93
N VAL A 136 14.42 4.72 17.60
CA VAL A 136 15.24 3.77 16.82
C VAL A 136 16.70 4.19 16.86
N GLY A 137 17.58 3.25 17.26
CA GLY A 137 19.02 3.51 17.46
C GLY A 137 19.40 3.84 18.90
N VAL A 138 18.44 4.05 19.79
CA VAL A 138 18.68 4.19 21.22
C VAL A 138 18.57 2.80 21.87
N ALA A 139 19.67 2.28 22.40
CA ALA A 139 19.68 0.96 23.03
C ALA A 139 19.02 0.98 24.42
N SER A 140 19.26 2.02 25.20
CA SER A 140 18.66 2.21 26.52
C SER A 140 18.71 3.67 26.94
N GLU A 141 17.73 4.06 27.73
CA GLU A 141 17.71 5.35 28.44
C GLU A 141 17.68 5.10 29.94
N SER A 142 18.52 5.83 30.68
CA SER A 142 18.57 5.76 32.13
C SER A 142 18.15 7.09 32.71
N LEU A 143 17.01 7.13 33.38
CA LEU A 143 16.50 8.29 34.10
C LEU A 143 16.48 7.96 35.60
N SER A 144 17.48 8.46 36.31
CA SER A 144 17.63 8.26 37.76
C SER A 144 17.68 6.77 38.17
N ARG A 145 16.58 6.22 38.68
CA ARG A 145 16.49 4.81 39.14
C ARG A 145 15.78 3.88 38.15
N HIS A 146 15.37 4.37 36.99
CA HIS A 146 14.69 3.58 35.96
C HIS A 146 15.53 3.51 34.69
N THR A 147 15.80 2.28 34.24
CA THR A 147 16.43 2.03 32.93
C THR A 147 15.37 1.44 32.02
N VAL A 148 15.17 2.08 30.88
CA VAL A 148 14.31 1.57 29.80
C VAL A 148 15.19 1.02 28.70
N THR A 149 15.06 -0.26 28.38
CA THR A 149 15.75 -0.88 27.23
C THR A 149 14.80 -0.94 26.07
N TYR A 150 15.25 -0.45 24.91
CA TYR A 150 14.46 -0.43 23.68
C TYR A 150 14.71 -1.69 22.85
N PHE A 151 13.81 -1.94 21.90
CA PHE A 151 13.90 -3.10 21.03
C PHE A 151 15.15 -3.00 20.12
N ASP A 152 15.94 -4.09 20.07
CA ASP A 152 17.09 -4.18 19.17
C ASP A 152 16.62 -4.32 17.71
N MET A 153 16.92 -3.31 16.91
CA MET A 153 16.59 -3.22 15.48
C MET A 153 17.71 -3.78 14.58
N SER A 154 18.48 -4.76 15.07
CA SER A 154 19.46 -5.49 14.26
C SER A 154 18.79 -6.15 13.03
N LYS A 155 19.60 -6.51 12.02
CA LYS A 155 19.10 -7.14 10.78
C LYS A 155 18.34 -8.44 11.03
N GLU A 156 18.66 -9.15 12.10
CA GLU A 156 17.99 -10.41 12.45
C GLU A 156 16.61 -10.17 13.07
N ASN A 157 16.45 -9.06 13.77
CA ASN A 157 15.24 -8.72 14.52
C ASN A 157 14.33 -7.73 13.81
N SER A 158 14.77 -7.13 12.71
CA SER A 158 14.00 -6.13 11.99
C SER A 158 13.90 -6.43 10.49
N ALA A 159 12.77 -6.08 9.90
CA ALA A 159 12.55 -6.08 8.47
C ALA A 159 11.62 -4.93 8.09
N MET A 160 11.81 -4.32 6.92
CA MET A 160 11.06 -3.15 6.47
C MET A 160 11.16 -1.95 7.45
N GLY A 161 12.14 -1.93 8.34
CA GLY A 161 12.25 -0.92 9.40
C GLY A 161 11.33 -1.16 10.61
N PHE A 162 10.74 -2.35 10.75
CA PHE A 162 9.88 -2.75 11.87
C PHE A 162 10.41 -4.02 12.55
N PRO A 163 10.10 -4.26 13.83
CA PRO A 163 10.34 -5.52 14.48
C PRO A 163 9.69 -6.69 13.72
N VAL A 164 10.43 -7.78 13.49
CA VAL A 164 9.94 -8.96 12.76
C VAL A 164 8.69 -9.55 13.41
N ALA A 165 8.57 -9.45 14.73
CA ALA A 165 7.38 -9.91 15.48
C ALA A 165 6.10 -9.22 15.02
N LEU A 166 6.15 -7.95 14.60
CA LEU A 166 5.00 -7.20 14.10
C LEU A 166 4.62 -7.57 12.67
N LEU A 167 5.47 -8.28 11.93
CA LEU A 167 5.26 -8.62 10.52
C LEU A 167 4.67 -10.02 10.31
N GLY A 168 4.34 -10.72 11.40
CA GLY A 168 3.83 -12.09 11.36
C GLY A 168 2.60 -12.27 10.48
N PHE A 169 1.70 -11.28 10.46
CA PHE A 169 0.48 -11.27 9.64
C PHE A 169 0.73 -11.29 8.14
N LEU A 170 1.93 -10.91 7.68
CA LEU A 170 2.30 -10.91 6.26
C LEU A 170 2.78 -12.28 5.76
N LYS A 171 3.13 -13.21 6.66
CA LYS A 171 3.68 -14.52 6.26
C LYS A 171 2.78 -15.30 5.28
N PRO A 172 1.45 -15.39 5.48
CA PRO A 172 0.56 -16.12 4.58
C PRO A 172 0.49 -15.54 3.17
N TYR A 173 0.85 -14.26 3.02
CA TYR A 173 0.71 -13.51 1.76
C TYR A 173 2.00 -13.45 0.96
N LYS A 174 3.12 -13.97 1.47
CA LYS A 174 4.38 -14.00 0.74
C LYS A 174 4.30 -14.93 -0.46
N LYS A 175 4.65 -14.40 -1.63
CA LYS A 175 4.78 -15.17 -2.87
C LYS A 175 6.24 -15.41 -3.19
N ALA A 176 6.54 -16.57 -3.79
CA ALA A 176 7.86 -16.86 -4.29
C ALA A 176 8.29 -15.83 -5.34
N ARG A 177 9.55 -15.40 -5.29
CA ARG A 177 10.18 -14.65 -6.38
C ARG A 177 10.78 -15.66 -7.34
N PHE A 178 10.21 -15.81 -8.52
CA PHE A 178 10.88 -16.52 -9.60
C PHE A 178 11.91 -15.54 -10.17
N GLY A 179 13.16 -15.70 -9.74
CA GLY A 179 14.27 -14.94 -10.28
C GLY A 179 14.55 -15.38 -11.71
N GLY A 180 14.03 -14.67 -12.69
CA GLY A 180 14.57 -14.67 -14.03
C GLY A 180 15.94 -13.98 -13.99
N GLY A 181 16.99 -14.70 -13.64
CA GLY A 181 18.35 -14.22 -13.79
C GLY A 181 18.70 -14.19 -15.27
N ILE A 182 18.40 -13.10 -15.95
CA ILE A 182 19.15 -12.74 -17.15
C ILE A 182 20.46 -12.19 -16.61
N ARG A 183 21.48 -13.06 -16.52
CA ARG A 183 22.87 -12.62 -16.49
C ARG A 183 23.21 -12.17 -17.91
N VAL A 184 23.35 -10.89 -18.11
CA VAL A 184 24.10 -10.31 -19.23
C VAL A 184 25.55 -10.25 -18.82
#